data_337542b2827b9c48fd76189eefa77dff
#
_entry.id   337542b2827b9c48fd76189eefa77dff
#
_cell.length_a   1.000
_cell.length_b   1.000
_cell.length_c   1.000
_cell.angle_alpha   90.00
_cell.angle_beta   90.00
_cell.angle_gamma   90.00
#
_symmetry.space_group_name_H-M   'P 1'
#
loop_
_entity.id
_entity.type
_entity.pdbx_description
1 polymer ?
#
loop_
_entity_poly.entity_id
_entity_poly.type
_entity_poly.pdbx_seq_one_letter_code
_entity_poly.pdbx_strand_id
1 'polypeptide(L)'
;EANVLSRETRAKIEAIQAKSRAFGDTYDLRWKLEYLFESARDINKSLDTSAPWKLSLDDEDVKSQYRSILWNALFEIIAISQEMTPYFPAKIGHLLSCFDLNFEKGDLTLCAEVWVLFPRFECQNVKKKGKSDEK
;
A
#
# COMPACT_ATOMS: atom_id res chain seq x y z
N GLU A 1 3.53 -6.62 23.40
CA GLU A 1 3.62 -5.13 23.44
C GLU A 1 4.22 -4.52 22.15
N ALA A 2 4.37 -5.28 21.06
CA ALA A 2 5.11 -4.85 19.86
C ALA A 2 4.25 -4.23 18.74
N ASN A 3 2.97 -4.06 18.93
CA ASN A 3 2.05 -3.66 17.86
C ASN A 3 1.50 -2.23 18.05
N VAL A 4 2.33 -1.33 18.53
CA VAL A 4 1.93 0.07 18.73
C VAL A 4 2.31 0.89 17.51
N LEU A 5 1.32 1.55 16.92
CA LEU A 5 1.52 2.55 15.88
C LEU A 5 2.38 3.70 16.44
N SER A 6 3.51 3.97 15.81
CA SER A 6 4.41 5.02 16.26
C SER A 6 3.76 6.40 16.14
N ARG A 7 4.13 7.32 17.02
CA ARG A 7 3.64 8.70 16.97
C ARG A 7 4.00 9.40 15.66
N GLU A 8 5.18 9.10 15.14
CA GLU A 8 5.65 9.64 13.86
C GLU A 8 4.80 9.14 12.70
N THR A 9 4.53 7.84 12.64
CA THR A 9 3.68 7.25 11.60
C THR A 9 2.26 7.77 11.67
N ARG A 10 1.70 7.93 12.88
CA ARG A 10 0.37 8.54 13.06
C ARG A 10 0.33 9.95 12.49
N ALA A 11 1.33 10.78 12.79
CA ALA A 11 1.42 12.14 12.24
C ALA A 11 1.53 12.17 10.71
N LYS A 12 2.28 11.23 10.12
CA LYS A 12 2.36 11.08 8.66
C LYS A 12 1.00 10.70 8.06
N ILE A 13 0.29 9.76 8.65
CA ILE A 13 -1.05 9.35 8.21
C ILE A 13 -2.02 10.52 8.26
N GLU A 14 -2.05 11.27 9.36
CA GLU A 14 -2.89 12.45 9.50
C GLU A 14 -2.57 13.52 8.45
N ALA A 15 -1.28 13.74 8.15
CA ALA A 15 -0.84 14.67 7.12
C ALA A 15 -1.28 14.23 5.71
N ILE A 16 -1.17 12.94 5.40
CA ILE A 16 -1.63 12.37 4.13
C ILE A 16 -3.14 12.55 3.98
N GLN A 17 -3.91 12.24 5.00
CA GLN A 17 -5.36 12.38 5.00
C GLN A 17 -5.80 13.84 4.85
N ALA A 18 -5.16 14.75 5.57
CA ALA A 18 -5.46 16.18 5.51
C ALA A 18 -5.18 16.76 4.12
N LYS A 19 -4.03 16.42 3.53
CA LYS A 19 -3.66 16.91 2.19
C LYS A 19 -4.53 16.28 1.10
N SER A 20 -4.85 15.00 1.22
CA SER A 20 -5.77 14.31 0.32
C SER A 20 -7.16 14.95 0.35
N ARG A 21 -7.65 15.29 1.52
CA ARG A 21 -8.94 16.01 1.68
C ARG A 21 -8.90 17.40 1.04
N ALA A 22 -7.83 18.16 1.24
CA ALA A 22 -7.66 19.50 0.66
C ALA A 22 -7.70 19.45 -0.89
N PHE A 23 -7.08 18.46 -1.52
CA PHE A 23 -7.22 18.26 -2.96
C PHE A 23 -8.65 17.89 -3.38
N GLY A 24 -9.35 17.10 -2.57
CA GLY A 24 -10.75 16.77 -2.80
C GLY A 24 -11.65 18.00 -2.76
N ASP A 25 -11.45 18.91 -1.81
CA ASP A 25 -12.22 20.13 -1.63
C ASP A 25 -12.05 21.10 -2.81
N THR A 26 -10.90 21.07 -3.49
CA THR A 26 -10.62 21.86 -4.70
C THR A 26 -10.93 21.12 -6.00
N TYR A 27 -11.48 19.90 -5.93
CA TYR A 27 -11.72 19.02 -7.08
C TYR A 27 -10.47 18.69 -7.89
N ASP A 28 -9.31 18.76 -7.28
CA ASP A 28 -8.02 18.52 -7.93
C ASP A 28 -7.64 17.03 -7.88
N LEU A 29 -8.46 16.21 -8.51
CA LEU A 29 -8.40 14.76 -8.43
C LEU A 29 -7.12 14.17 -9.01
N ARG A 30 -6.56 14.83 -10.04
CA ARG A 30 -5.30 14.39 -10.65
C ARG A 30 -4.14 14.52 -9.67
N TRP A 31 -3.98 15.71 -9.08
CA TRP A 31 -2.91 15.98 -8.11
C TRP A 31 -3.08 15.17 -6.83
N LYS A 32 -4.32 14.93 -6.42
CA LYS A 32 -4.61 14.01 -5.31
C LYS A 32 -4.04 12.62 -5.59
N LEU A 33 -4.32 12.06 -6.76
CA LEU A 33 -3.85 10.71 -7.12
C LEU A 33 -2.32 10.66 -7.24
N GLU A 34 -1.70 11.67 -7.87
CA GLU A 34 -0.24 11.76 -7.96
C GLU A 34 0.41 11.83 -6.58
N TYR A 35 -0.14 12.63 -5.68
CA TYR A 35 0.33 12.74 -4.30
C TYR A 35 0.24 11.40 -3.53
N LEU A 36 -0.85 10.66 -3.71
CA LEU A 36 -1.01 9.35 -3.08
C LEU A 36 0.00 8.32 -3.61
N PHE A 37 0.27 8.32 -4.92
CA PHE A 37 1.31 7.48 -5.50
C PHE A 37 2.71 7.86 -5.05
N GLU A 38 3.00 9.15 -4.91
CA GLU A 38 4.28 9.63 -4.39
C GLU A 38 4.46 9.19 -2.94
N SER A 39 3.43 9.33 -2.11
CA SER A 39 3.43 8.84 -0.73
C SER A 39 3.70 7.33 -0.65
N ALA A 40 3.12 6.54 -1.56
CA ALA A 40 3.38 5.11 -1.64
C ALA A 40 4.84 4.79 -2.04
N ARG A 41 5.42 5.58 -2.96
CA ARG A 41 6.85 5.44 -3.31
C ARG A 41 7.77 5.77 -2.14
N ASP A 42 7.41 6.76 -1.33
CA ASP A 42 8.19 7.13 -0.14
C ASP A 42 8.21 6.00 0.89
N ILE A 43 7.10 5.27 1.05
CA ILE A 43 7.06 4.07 1.90
C ILE A 43 8.02 3.00 1.35
N ASN A 44 7.99 2.71 0.06
CA ASN A 44 8.92 1.77 -0.56
C ASN A 44 10.37 2.18 -0.33
N LYS A 45 10.69 3.45 -0.54
CA LYS A 45 12.03 3.98 -0.31
C LYS A 45 12.45 3.86 1.15
N SER A 46 11.54 4.10 2.08
CA SER A 46 11.78 3.93 3.51
C SER A 46 12.05 2.47 3.87
N LEU A 47 11.30 1.52 3.29
CA LEU A 47 11.53 0.10 3.46
C LEU A 47 12.87 -0.34 2.87
N ASP A 48 13.23 0.15 1.69
CA ASP A 48 14.53 -0.15 1.07
C ASP A 48 15.69 0.35 1.93
N THR A 49 15.54 1.53 2.52
CA THR A 49 16.56 2.12 3.41
C THR A 49 16.67 1.35 4.72
N SER A 50 15.55 0.97 5.31
CA SER A 50 15.51 0.19 6.56
C SER A 50 15.93 -1.25 6.35
N ALA A 51 15.77 -1.76 5.13
CA ALA A 51 16.11 -3.12 4.69
C ALA A 51 15.77 -4.21 5.74
N PRO A 52 14.51 -4.28 6.20
CA PRO A 52 14.13 -5.19 7.30
C PRO A 52 14.44 -6.65 7.00
N TRP A 53 14.45 -7.04 5.73
CA TRP A 53 14.82 -8.41 5.28
C TRP A 53 16.29 -8.77 5.48
N LYS A 54 17.16 -7.80 5.80
CA LYS A 54 18.57 -8.03 6.12
C LYS A 54 18.82 -8.23 7.60
N LEU A 55 17.82 -8.01 8.45
CA LEU A 55 17.93 -8.18 9.89
C LEU A 55 17.97 -9.66 10.24
N SER A 56 18.92 -10.05 11.09
CA SER A 56 18.93 -11.39 11.67
C SER A 56 17.83 -11.52 12.70
N LEU A 57 16.96 -12.50 12.52
CA LEU A 57 15.82 -12.74 13.41
C LEU A 57 16.17 -13.63 14.62
N ASP A 58 17.45 -13.76 14.95
CA ASP A 58 17.90 -14.58 16.08
C ASP A 58 17.75 -13.86 17.43
N ASP A 59 17.67 -12.53 17.40
CA ASP A 59 17.53 -11.68 18.57
C ASP A 59 16.09 -11.14 18.70
N GLU A 60 15.52 -11.19 19.89
CA GLU A 60 14.15 -10.72 20.15
C GLU A 60 14.02 -9.19 19.99
N ASP A 61 15.06 -8.42 20.29
CA ASP A 61 15.05 -6.97 20.06
C ASP A 61 15.01 -6.64 18.58
N VAL A 62 15.77 -7.38 17.76
CA VAL A 62 15.77 -7.25 16.29
C VAL A 62 14.42 -7.68 15.71
N LYS A 63 13.81 -8.75 16.20
CA LYS A 63 12.44 -9.15 15.81
C LYS A 63 11.43 -8.06 16.13
N SER A 64 11.53 -7.42 17.28
CA SER A 64 10.64 -6.32 17.67
C SER A 64 10.79 -5.14 16.73
N GLN A 65 12.03 -4.78 16.38
CA GLN A 65 12.32 -3.72 15.40
C GLN A 65 11.77 -4.06 14.01
N TYR A 66 11.98 -5.27 13.53
CA TYR A 66 11.46 -5.76 12.26
C TYR A 66 9.93 -5.65 12.21
N ARG A 67 9.24 -6.13 13.24
CA ARG A 67 7.78 -6.04 13.35
C ARG A 67 7.31 -4.59 13.35
N SER A 68 7.99 -3.72 14.08
CA SER A 68 7.64 -2.30 14.15
C SER A 68 7.75 -1.61 12.80
N ILE A 69 8.81 -1.86 12.03
CA ILE A 69 9.01 -1.29 10.70
C ILE A 69 7.89 -1.73 9.75
N LEU A 70 7.62 -3.03 9.69
CA LEU A 70 6.58 -3.57 8.80
C LEU A 70 5.17 -3.11 9.24
N TRP A 71 4.92 -3.07 10.53
CA TRP A 71 3.64 -2.64 11.07
C TRP A 71 3.31 -1.19 10.72
N ASN A 72 4.26 -0.29 10.94
CA ASN A 72 4.09 1.11 10.60
C ASN A 72 3.91 1.32 9.09
N ALA A 73 4.71 0.65 8.26
CA ALA A 73 4.56 0.71 6.81
C ALA A 73 3.18 0.21 6.34
N LEU A 74 2.67 -0.86 6.94
CA LEU A 74 1.36 -1.41 6.61
C LEU A 74 0.23 -0.43 6.96
N PHE A 75 0.29 0.24 8.09
CA PHE A 75 -0.68 1.28 8.45
C PHE A 75 -0.68 2.45 7.46
N GLU A 76 0.50 2.91 7.04
CA GLU A 76 0.62 3.97 6.03
C GLU A 76 0.02 3.52 4.68
N ILE A 77 0.31 2.29 4.24
CA ILE A 77 -0.24 1.72 3.00
C ILE A 77 -1.77 1.65 3.05
N ILE A 78 -2.33 1.20 4.17
CA ILE A 78 -3.79 1.10 4.33
C ILE A 78 -4.43 2.50 4.30
N ALA A 79 -3.82 3.47 4.97
CA ALA A 79 -4.31 4.85 4.95
C ALA A 79 -4.31 5.45 3.54
N ILE A 80 -3.24 5.26 2.78
CA ILE A 80 -3.16 5.67 1.36
C ILE A 80 -4.22 4.96 0.54
N SER A 81 -4.41 3.67 0.76
CA SER A 81 -5.41 2.86 0.04
C SER A 81 -6.83 3.36 0.29
N GLN A 82 -7.16 3.73 1.52
CA GLN A 82 -8.46 4.32 1.84
C GLN A 82 -8.72 5.60 1.04
N GLU A 83 -7.70 6.46 0.91
CA GLU A 83 -7.79 7.69 0.13
C GLU A 83 -7.87 7.45 -1.39
N MET A 84 -7.41 6.28 -1.86
CA MET A 84 -7.52 5.85 -3.27
C MET A 84 -8.88 5.23 -3.63
N THR A 85 -9.75 5.00 -2.67
CA THR A 85 -11.07 4.36 -2.90
C THR A 85 -11.88 5.01 -4.03
N PRO A 86 -11.94 6.34 -4.19
CA PRO A 86 -12.69 6.96 -5.27
C PRO A 86 -12.21 6.61 -6.67
N TYR A 87 -10.92 6.24 -6.81
CA TYR A 87 -10.31 5.90 -8.12
C TYR A 87 -10.44 4.41 -8.45
N PHE A 88 -10.35 3.55 -7.45
CA PHE A 88 -10.34 2.09 -7.61
C PHE A 88 -11.27 1.39 -6.59
N PRO A 89 -12.56 1.70 -6.57
CA PRO A 89 -13.46 1.30 -5.49
C PRO A 89 -13.51 -0.22 -5.29
N ALA A 90 -13.59 -0.99 -6.35
CA ALA A 90 -13.68 -2.45 -6.26
C ALA A 90 -12.36 -3.07 -5.77
N LYS A 91 -11.23 -2.61 -6.29
CA LYS A 91 -9.89 -3.15 -5.94
C LYS A 91 -9.51 -2.78 -4.51
N ILE A 92 -9.71 -1.52 -4.15
CA ILE A 92 -9.40 -1.04 -2.80
C ILE A 92 -10.38 -1.63 -1.79
N GLY A 93 -11.66 -1.72 -2.12
CA GLY A 93 -12.66 -2.37 -1.28
C GLY A 93 -12.28 -3.82 -0.96
N HIS A 94 -11.81 -4.57 -1.96
CA HIS A 94 -11.29 -5.91 -1.75
C HIS A 94 -10.04 -5.93 -0.85
N LEU A 95 -9.08 -5.04 -1.12
CA LEU A 95 -7.88 -4.93 -0.28
C LEU A 95 -8.24 -4.65 1.17
N LEU A 96 -9.07 -3.65 1.42
CA LEU A 96 -9.45 -3.24 2.78
C LEU A 96 -10.25 -4.33 3.50
N SER A 97 -11.03 -5.14 2.79
CA SER A 97 -11.77 -6.26 3.37
C SER A 97 -10.87 -7.39 3.90
N CYS A 98 -9.61 -7.43 3.46
CA CYS A 98 -8.62 -8.39 3.97
C CYS A 98 -8.09 -8.01 5.35
N PHE A 99 -8.31 -6.78 5.79
CA PHE A 99 -7.81 -6.27 7.06
C PHE A 99 -8.94 -5.77 7.95
N ASP A 100 -8.85 -6.11 9.23
CA ASP A 100 -9.63 -5.46 10.29
C ASP A 100 -8.71 -4.45 10.98
N LEU A 101 -9.01 -3.17 10.79
CA LEU A 101 -8.16 -2.06 11.21
C LEU A 101 -8.87 -1.21 12.26
N ASN A 102 -8.24 -1.07 13.42
CA ASN A 102 -8.64 -0.14 14.44
C ASN A 102 -7.56 0.93 14.66
N PHE A 103 -7.72 2.10 14.04
CA PHE A 103 -6.77 3.19 14.18
C PHE A 103 -6.67 3.76 15.60
N GLU A 104 -7.75 3.73 16.39
CA GLU A 104 -7.74 4.23 17.76
C GLU A 104 -6.86 3.39 18.66
N LYS A 105 -6.97 2.08 18.53
CA LYS A 105 -6.19 1.12 19.27
C LYS A 105 -4.82 0.82 18.64
N GLY A 106 -4.66 1.14 17.36
CA GLY A 106 -3.48 0.78 16.57
C GLY A 106 -3.40 -0.72 16.29
N ASP A 107 -4.56 -1.39 16.25
CA ASP A 107 -4.64 -2.82 15.99
C ASP A 107 -4.97 -3.07 14.52
N LEU A 108 -4.36 -4.10 13.97
CA LEU A 108 -4.57 -4.57 12.60
C LEU A 108 -4.58 -6.08 12.59
N THR A 109 -5.60 -6.66 12.00
CA THR A 109 -5.71 -8.10 11.83
C THR A 109 -5.87 -8.45 10.36
N LEU A 110 -5.11 -9.44 9.90
CA LEU A 110 -5.29 -10.00 8.55
C LEU A 110 -6.43 -11.01 8.59
N CYS A 111 -7.52 -10.71 7.88
CA CYS A 111 -8.73 -11.56 7.85
C CYS A 111 -8.75 -12.54 6.68
N ALA A 112 -7.97 -12.28 5.63
CA ALA A 112 -7.91 -13.10 4.42
C ALA A 112 -6.54 -12.99 3.75
N GLU A 113 -6.25 -13.93 2.84
CA GLU A 113 -5.01 -13.84 2.04
C GLU A 113 -5.05 -12.65 1.10
N VAL A 114 -3.99 -11.86 1.11
CA VAL A 114 -3.77 -10.75 0.18
C VAL A 114 -3.02 -11.29 -1.04
N TRP A 115 -3.59 -11.10 -2.22
CA TRP A 115 -3.01 -11.51 -3.49
C TRP A 115 -2.82 -10.29 -4.42
N VAL A 116 -2.27 -10.51 -5.60
CA VAL A 116 -1.93 -9.42 -6.53
C VAL A 116 -3.14 -8.57 -6.87
N LEU A 117 -3.13 -7.31 -6.41
CA LEU A 117 -4.25 -6.38 -6.58
C LEU A 117 -4.40 -5.93 -8.04
N PHE A 118 -3.27 -5.69 -8.70
CA PHE A 118 -3.20 -5.30 -10.11
C PHE A 118 -2.33 -6.30 -10.88
N PRO A 119 -2.89 -7.41 -11.38
CA PRO A 119 -2.15 -8.36 -12.18
C PRO A 119 -1.71 -7.72 -13.51
N ARG A 120 -0.51 -8.07 -13.95
CA ARG A 120 -0.06 -7.65 -15.29
C ARG A 120 -0.89 -8.36 -16.34
N PHE A 121 -1.40 -7.61 -17.30
CA PHE A 121 -2.01 -8.19 -18.49
C PHE A 121 -0.88 -8.72 -19.38
N GLU A 122 -0.84 -10.04 -19.57
CA GLU A 122 -0.03 -10.61 -20.62
C GLU A 122 -0.76 -10.38 -21.94
N CYS A 123 -0.18 -9.58 -22.82
CA CYS A 123 -0.64 -9.50 -24.20
C CYS A 123 -0.46 -10.89 -24.82
N GLN A 124 -1.56 -11.62 -25.02
CA GLN A 124 -1.51 -12.82 -25.85
C GLN A 124 -1.00 -12.39 -27.21
N ASN A 125 0.20 -12.86 -27.56
CA ASN A 125 0.72 -12.69 -28.91
C ASN A 125 -0.29 -13.28 -29.88
N VAL A 126 -1.07 -12.42 -30.52
CA VAL A 126 -1.89 -12.80 -31.66
C VAL A 126 -0.89 -13.28 -32.72
N LYS A 127 -0.72 -14.59 -32.82
CA LYS A 127 0.02 -15.19 -33.92
C LYS A 127 -0.62 -14.67 -35.20
N LYS A 128 0.06 -13.76 -35.90
CA LYS A 128 -0.28 -13.43 -37.28
C LYS A 128 -0.30 -14.74 -38.04
N LYS A 129 -1.48 -15.20 -38.40
CA LYS A 129 -1.62 -16.26 -39.40
C LYS A 129 -0.94 -15.74 -40.66
N GLY A 130 0.21 -16.33 -40.99
CA GLY A 130 0.86 -16.04 -42.24
C GLY A 130 -0.11 -16.32 -43.37
N LYS A 131 -0.24 -15.35 -44.28
CA LYS A 131 -0.81 -15.59 -45.58
C LYS A 131 0.04 -16.69 -46.21
N SER A 132 -0.54 -17.84 -46.39
CA SER A 132 -0.03 -18.84 -47.32
C SER A 132 -0.27 -18.27 -48.72
N ASP A 133 0.82 -17.97 -49.41
CA ASP A 133 0.81 -17.67 -50.83
C ASP A 133 0.14 -18.82 -51.59
N GLU A 134 -0.99 -18.54 -52.18
CA GLU A 134 -1.51 -19.34 -53.29
C GLU A 134 -0.71 -18.98 -54.56
N LYS A 135 -0.06 -19.99 -55.07
CA LYS A 135 0.29 -19.99 -56.48
C LYS A 135 -0.89 -20.50 -57.31
#